data_7d2b1351fd5bb83462208239a42c4573
#
_entry.id   7d2b1351fd5bb83462208239a42c4573
#
_cell.length_a   1.000
_cell.length_b   1.000
_cell.length_c   1.000
_cell.angle_alpha   90.00
_cell.angle_beta   90.00
_cell.angle_gamma   90.00
#
_symmetry.space_group_name_H-M   'P 1'
#
loop_
_entity.id
_entity.type
_entity.pdbx_description
1 polymer ?
#
loop_
_entity_poly.entity_id
_entity_poly.type
_entity_poly.pdbx_seq_one_letter_code
_entity_poly.pdbx_strand_id
1 'polypeptide(L)'
;MRFLRWLTFLVVVGGLGGLWVTRPQPLPDAALSGVTGDAGAGRLVFAAAGCASCHTAPDSAAAELPVLAGGKQFATTFGTFIAPNISTDPDHGIGSWTDVQIASAVMRGVG
;
A
#
# COMPACT_ATOMS: atom_id res chain seq x y z
N MET A 1 20.45 -40.94 -4.94
CA MET A 1 20.60 -40.11 -3.72
C MET A 1 21.32 -38.75 -3.96
N ARG A 2 22.41 -38.67 -4.74
CA ARG A 2 23.14 -37.41 -5.00
C ARG A 2 22.29 -36.40 -5.75
N PHE A 3 21.54 -36.81 -6.78
CA PHE A 3 20.65 -35.94 -7.56
C PHE A 3 19.56 -35.29 -6.68
N LEU A 4 18.89 -36.05 -5.83
CA LEU A 4 17.85 -35.54 -4.93
C LEU A 4 18.41 -34.50 -3.95
N ARG A 5 19.62 -34.69 -3.43
CA ARG A 5 20.29 -33.73 -2.53
C ARG A 5 20.59 -32.42 -3.25
N TRP A 6 21.05 -32.45 -4.51
CA TRP A 6 21.27 -31.25 -5.30
C TRP A 6 19.98 -30.53 -5.65
N LEU A 7 18.92 -31.28 -6.00
CA LEU A 7 17.60 -30.70 -6.25
C LEU A 7 17.06 -29.96 -5.02
N THR A 8 17.11 -30.62 -3.86
CA THR A 8 16.70 -29.98 -2.59
C THR A 8 17.52 -28.72 -2.30
N PHE A 9 18.84 -28.78 -2.50
CA PHE A 9 19.71 -27.61 -2.31
C PHE A 9 19.29 -26.44 -3.21
N LEU A 10 19.06 -26.69 -4.50
CA LEU A 10 18.63 -25.64 -5.45
C LEU A 10 17.26 -25.06 -5.09
N VAL A 11 16.31 -25.89 -4.68
CA VAL A 11 14.98 -25.42 -4.23
C VAL A 11 15.10 -24.55 -2.99
N VAL A 12 15.91 -24.96 -2.01
CA VAL A 12 16.11 -24.17 -0.79
C VAL A 12 16.81 -22.84 -1.09
N VAL A 13 17.89 -22.87 -1.86
CA VAL A 13 18.63 -21.62 -2.23
C VAL A 13 17.75 -20.70 -3.07
N GLY A 14 17.02 -21.24 -4.05
CA GLY A 14 16.09 -20.47 -4.86
C GLY A 14 14.94 -19.89 -4.02
N GLY A 15 14.38 -20.65 -3.11
CA GLY A 15 13.34 -20.21 -2.18
C GLY A 15 13.82 -19.10 -1.24
N LEU A 16 14.98 -19.28 -0.62
CA LEU A 16 15.58 -18.25 0.25
C LEU A 16 15.94 -16.98 -0.53
N GLY A 17 16.51 -17.14 -1.74
CA GLY A 17 16.80 -16.02 -2.64
C GLY A 17 15.53 -15.27 -3.03
N GLY A 18 14.46 -15.98 -3.37
CA GLY A 18 13.15 -15.40 -3.67
C GLY A 18 12.58 -14.60 -2.49
N LEU A 19 12.59 -15.19 -1.30
CA LEU A 19 12.14 -14.50 -0.08
C LEU A 19 12.98 -13.24 0.24
N TRP A 20 14.28 -13.30 0.00
CA TRP A 20 15.16 -12.16 0.22
C TRP A 20 14.90 -11.01 -0.76
N VAL A 21 14.70 -11.31 -2.05
CA VAL A 21 14.44 -10.31 -3.10
C VAL A 21 13.03 -9.69 -2.93
N THR A 22 12.05 -10.50 -2.53
CA THR A 22 10.64 -10.06 -2.40
C THR A 22 10.28 -9.51 -1.01
N ARG A 23 11.25 -9.44 -0.08
CA ARG A 23 10.97 -8.92 1.26
C ARG A 23 10.52 -7.45 1.21
N PRO A 24 9.52 -7.07 2.02
CA PRO A 24 9.09 -5.68 2.15
C PRO A 24 10.26 -4.78 2.56
N GLN A 25 10.38 -3.63 1.90
CA GLN A 25 11.43 -2.64 2.18
C GLN A 25 10.80 -1.26 2.35
N PRO A 26 10.31 -0.92 3.56
CA PRO A 26 9.76 0.40 3.84
C PRO A 26 10.84 1.48 3.67
N LEU A 27 10.40 2.72 3.51
CA LEU A 27 11.29 3.86 3.54
C LEU A 27 11.95 3.97 4.93
N PRO A 28 13.20 4.40 5.03
CA PRO A 28 13.82 4.67 6.33
C PRO A 28 13.14 5.85 7.02
N ASP A 29 13.08 5.87 8.35
CA ASP A 29 12.42 6.91 9.14
C ASP A 29 12.89 8.34 8.79
N ALA A 30 14.14 8.48 8.36
CA ALA A 30 14.72 9.75 7.94
C ALA A 30 14.39 10.15 6.50
N ALA A 31 13.61 9.35 5.74
CA ALA A 31 13.37 9.60 4.31
C ALA A 31 12.75 10.97 4.00
N LEU A 32 11.96 11.50 4.94
CA LEU A 32 11.30 12.79 4.81
C LEU A 32 11.96 13.88 5.69
N SER A 33 13.16 13.64 6.22
CA SER A 33 13.89 14.63 7.03
C SER A 33 14.15 15.90 6.20
N GLY A 34 13.72 17.05 6.72
CA GLY A 34 13.87 18.34 6.05
C GLY A 34 12.86 18.61 4.92
N VAL A 35 11.91 17.70 4.68
CA VAL A 35 10.81 17.92 3.74
C VAL A 35 9.65 18.59 4.48
N THR A 36 9.18 19.72 3.95
CA THR A 36 7.96 20.36 4.45
C THR A 36 6.81 20.03 3.49
N GLY A 37 5.73 19.49 4.03
CA GLY A 37 4.54 19.16 3.25
C GLY A 37 3.78 20.42 2.81
N ASP A 38 3.16 20.35 1.63
CA ASP A 38 2.23 21.34 1.10
C ASP A 38 0.89 20.69 0.82
N ALA A 39 -0.12 21.00 1.63
CA ALA A 39 -1.45 20.42 1.50
C ALA A 39 -2.16 20.82 0.19
N GLY A 40 -1.86 21.98 -0.36
CA GLY A 40 -2.41 22.43 -1.65
C GLY A 40 -1.87 21.61 -2.81
N ALA A 41 -0.55 21.44 -2.86
CA ALA A 41 0.10 20.55 -3.83
C ALA A 41 -0.34 19.09 -3.63
N GLY A 42 -0.42 18.62 -2.39
CA GLY A 42 -0.90 17.28 -2.05
C GLY A 42 -2.30 17.00 -2.57
N ARG A 43 -3.22 17.95 -2.48
CA ARG A 43 -4.58 17.83 -3.04
C ARG A 43 -4.57 17.64 -4.57
N LEU A 44 -3.70 18.38 -5.27
CA LEU A 44 -3.56 18.23 -6.72
C LEU A 44 -3.00 16.85 -7.10
N VAL A 45 -1.97 16.39 -6.38
CA VAL A 45 -1.40 15.05 -6.58
C VAL A 45 -2.44 13.96 -6.28
N PHE A 46 -3.18 14.08 -5.19
CA PHE A 46 -4.25 13.15 -4.83
C PHE A 46 -5.32 13.05 -5.92
N ALA A 47 -5.76 14.19 -6.46
CA ALA A 47 -6.72 14.25 -7.55
C ALA A 47 -6.15 13.65 -8.85
N ALA A 48 -4.92 14.01 -9.23
CA ALA A 48 -4.25 13.52 -10.43
C ALA A 48 -3.99 12.00 -10.38
N ALA A 49 -3.65 11.47 -9.21
CA ALA A 49 -3.44 10.04 -8.99
C ALA A 49 -4.76 9.24 -8.93
N GLY A 50 -5.92 9.91 -8.86
CA GLY A 50 -7.22 9.27 -8.87
C GLY A 50 -7.54 8.43 -7.63
N CYS A 51 -6.92 8.72 -6.48
CA CYS A 51 -7.06 7.91 -5.26
C CYS A 51 -8.52 7.72 -4.84
N ALA A 52 -9.33 8.79 -4.92
CA ALA A 52 -10.74 8.75 -4.58
C ALA A 52 -11.55 7.76 -5.44
N SER A 53 -11.16 7.49 -6.68
CA SER A 53 -11.90 6.59 -7.58
C SER A 53 -12.00 5.15 -7.05
N CYS A 54 -11.02 4.73 -6.26
CA CYS A 54 -10.97 3.42 -5.64
C CYS A 54 -11.31 3.45 -4.14
N HIS A 55 -10.88 4.49 -3.43
CA HIS A 55 -10.94 4.53 -1.97
C HIS A 55 -12.18 5.22 -1.41
N THR A 56 -13.03 5.84 -2.24
CA THR A 56 -14.32 6.39 -1.80
C THR A 56 -15.27 5.27 -1.40
N ALA A 57 -15.91 5.39 -0.24
CA ALA A 57 -16.94 4.46 0.21
C ALA A 57 -18.13 4.49 -0.77
N PRO A 58 -18.67 3.33 -1.17
CA PRO A 58 -19.74 3.25 -2.19
C PRO A 58 -20.99 4.07 -1.85
N ASP A 59 -21.33 4.18 -0.57
CA ASP A 59 -22.46 4.93 -0.05
C ASP A 59 -22.22 6.45 0.03
N SER A 60 -20.98 6.90 -0.06
CA SER A 60 -20.61 8.32 -0.04
C SER A 60 -20.15 8.87 -1.40
N ALA A 61 -20.20 8.08 -2.46
CA ALA A 61 -19.67 8.47 -3.78
C ALA A 61 -20.35 9.71 -4.39
N ALA A 62 -21.61 9.97 -4.04
CA ALA A 62 -22.37 11.15 -4.49
C ALA A 62 -22.28 12.35 -3.55
N ALA A 63 -21.54 12.26 -2.44
CA ALA A 63 -21.38 13.36 -1.51
C ALA A 63 -20.43 14.42 -2.06
N GLU A 64 -20.64 15.68 -1.67
CA GLU A 64 -19.75 16.79 -2.03
C GLU A 64 -18.32 16.57 -1.50
N LEU A 65 -18.21 15.97 -0.31
CA LEU A 65 -16.94 15.51 0.28
C LEU A 65 -17.01 13.98 0.49
N PRO A 66 -16.52 13.19 -0.45
CA PRO A 66 -16.59 11.74 -0.35
C PRO A 66 -15.73 11.21 0.81
N VAL A 67 -16.28 10.25 1.55
CA VAL A 67 -15.56 9.57 2.63
C VAL A 67 -14.63 8.52 2.03
N LEU A 68 -13.34 8.58 2.38
CA LEU A 68 -12.31 7.67 1.85
C LEU A 68 -12.19 6.37 2.67
N ALA A 69 -13.33 5.82 3.09
CA ALA A 69 -13.38 4.61 3.92
C ALA A 69 -13.18 3.30 3.13
N GLY A 70 -12.92 3.38 1.83
CA GLY A 70 -12.68 2.20 1.01
C GLY A 70 -13.94 1.36 0.78
N GLY A 71 -13.75 0.04 0.73
CA GLY A 71 -14.86 -0.91 0.56
C GLY A 71 -15.20 -1.26 -0.89
N LYS A 72 -14.68 -0.53 -1.88
CA LYS A 72 -14.86 -0.87 -3.30
C LYS A 72 -14.22 -2.23 -3.61
N GLN A 73 -14.97 -3.10 -4.26
CA GLN A 73 -14.53 -4.46 -4.58
C GLN A 73 -14.06 -4.57 -6.03
N PHE A 74 -12.97 -5.31 -6.23
CA PHE A 74 -12.38 -5.63 -7.52
C PHE A 74 -12.32 -7.16 -7.65
N ALA A 75 -13.27 -7.75 -8.38
CA ALA A 75 -13.28 -9.17 -8.66
C ALA A 75 -12.21 -9.52 -9.71
N THR A 76 -11.37 -10.50 -9.41
CA THR A 76 -10.33 -11.01 -10.30
C THR A 76 -10.33 -12.54 -10.31
N THR A 77 -9.55 -13.15 -11.20
CA THR A 77 -9.35 -14.61 -11.23
C THR A 77 -8.62 -15.15 -9.99
N PHE A 78 -7.95 -14.28 -9.22
CA PHE A 78 -7.21 -14.63 -8.00
C PHE A 78 -8.02 -14.40 -6.72
N GLY A 79 -9.23 -13.85 -6.84
CA GLY A 79 -10.08 -13.48 -5.72
C GLY A 79 -10.59 -12.06 -5.81
N THR A 80 -11.30 -11.61 -4.78
CA THR A 80 -11.82 -10.24 -4.69
C THR A 80 -10.89 -9.40 -3.82
N PHE A 81 -10.33 -8.34 -4.40
CA PHE A 81 -9.59 -7.33 -3.68
C PHE A 81 -10.54 -6.23 -3.22
N ILE A 82 -10.33 -5.70 -2.04
CA ILE A 82 -11.14 -4.61 -1.47
C ILE A 82 -10.23 -3.41 -1.24
N ALA A 83 -10.62 -2.23 -1.75
CA ALA A 83 -9.88 -1.00 -1.50
C ALA A 83 -9.85 -0.68 0.00
N PRO A 84 -8.70 -0.48 0.61
CA PRO A 84 -8.59 -0.18 2.04
C PRO A 84 -9.11 1.21 2.37
N ASN A 85 -9.42 1.42 3.65
CA ASN A 85 -9.75 2.71 4.22
C ASN A 85 -8.49 3.58 4.32
N ILE A 86 -8.47 4.72 3.61
CA ILE A 86 -7.39 5.72 3.66
C ILE A 86 -7.87 7.05 4.25
N SER A 87 -8.96 7.03 5.01
CA SER A 87 -9.43 8.21 5.73
C SER A 87 -8.50 8.57 6.90
N THR A 88 -8.72 9.74 7.46
CA THR A 88 -8.00 10.22 8.65
C THR A 88 -8.53 9.63 9.97
N ASP A 89 -9.37 8.60 9.92
CA ASP A 89 -9.82 7.87 11.10
C ASP A 89 -8.61 7.14 11.73
N PRO A 90 -8.32 7.33 13.03
CA PRO A 90 -7.14 6.76 13.66
C PRO A 90 -7.27 5.25 13.96
N ASP A 91 -8.50 4.73 14.05
CA ASP A 91 -8.77 3.34 14.43
C ASP A 91 -9.00 2.44 13.21
N HIS A 92 -9.63 2.96 12.15
CA HIS A 92 -10.03 2.19 10.97
C HIS A 92 -9.38 2.66 9.68
N GLY A 93 -8.75 3.84 9.67
CA GLY A 93 -8.05 4.43 8.53
C GLY A 93 -6.55 4.55 8.74
N ILE A 94 -5.96 5.56 8.11
CA ILE A 94 -4.53 5.85 8.20
C ILE A 94 -4.22 7.08 9.07
N GLY A 95 -5.19 7.54 9.89
CA GLY A 95 -5.06 8.75 10.70
C GLY A 95 -3.99 8.68 11.79
N SER A 96 -3.59 7.48 12.22
CA SER A 96 -2.50 7.24 13.18
C SER A 96 -1.14 7.01 12.51
N TRP A 97 -1.07 6.96 11.18
CA TRP A 97 0.17 6.70 10.45
C TRP A 97 1.04 7.96 10.40
N THR A 98 2.35 7.74 10.43
CA THR A 98 3.32 8.81 10.16
C THR A 98 3.41 9.10 8.66
N ASP A 99 3.89 10.29 8.28
CA ASP A 99 4.10 10.67 6.88
C ASP A 99 5.02 9.67 6.16
N VAL A 100 6.04 9.12 6.84
CA VAL A 100 6.94 8.10 6.28
C VAL A 100 6.21 6.78 6.02
N GLN A 101 5.28 6.38 6.88
CA GLN A 101 4.45 5.19 6.67
C GLN A 101 3.53 5.37 5.47
N ILE A 102 2.87 6.53 5.34
CA ILE A 102 2.03 6.86 4.18
C ILE A 102 2.88 6.86 2.90
N ALA A 103 4.05 7.49 2.92
CA ALA A 103 4.97 7.49 1.79
C ALA A 103 5.45 6.07 1.44
N SER A 104 5.72 5.22 2.43
CA SER A 104 6.10 3.81 2.23
C SER A 104 5.00 3.02 1.55
N ALA A 105 3.75 3.21 1.97
CA ALA A 105 2.61 2.54 1.36
C ALA A 105 2.45 2.92 -0.12
N VAL A 106 2.56 4.22 -0.43
CA VAL A 106 2.39 4.72 -1.82
C VAL A 106 3.58 4.35 -2.71
N MET A 107 4.82 4.46 -2.21
CA MET A 107 6.03 4.31 -3.03
C MET A 107 6.59 2.89 -3.04
N ARG A 108 6.33 2.09 -2.00
CA ARG A 108 6.91 0.77 -1.78
C ARG A 108 5.89 -0.35 -1.65
N GLY A 109 4.59 -0.01 -1.54
CA GLY A 109 3.54 -0.98 -1.28
C GLY A 109 3.64 -1.63 0.11
N VAL A 110 4.18 -0.91 1.10
CA VAL A 110 4.39 -1.40 2.46
C VAL A 110 3.61 -0.49 3.42
N GLY A 111 2.65 -1.06 4.11
CA GLY A 111 1.80 -0.37 5.08
C GLY A 111 1.45 -1.27 6.25
#